data_0a70804ccfbab8836806f916fcd97de0
#
_entry.id   0a70804ccfbab8836806f916fcd97de0
#
_cell.length_a   1.000
_cell.length_b   1.000
_cell.length_c   1.000
_cell.angle_alpha   90.00
_cell.angle_beta   90.00
_cell.angle_gamma   90.00
#
_symmetry.space_group_name_H-M   'P 1'
#
loop_
_entity.id
_entity.type
_entity.pdbx_description
1 polymer ?
#
loop_
_entity_poly.entity_id
_entity_poly.type
_entity_poly.pdbx_seq_one_letter_code
_entity_poly.pdbx_strand_id
1 'polypeptide(L)'
;MLELDFTQTLGSHCLQIRETLPASGITAVFGVSGAGKTSFINAISGLTRPQAGRIVLNGRVLNDTAQRICLAPEQRRIGYVFQYARLFPHYKVRGNLQYGMAKSMVSQFDKLVDLLGIAPLLDRLPGRLSGGEKQRVAIGRALLTAPELLLLDEPLASLDIPRKRELLPYPQRLA
;
A
#
# COMPACT_ATOMS: atom_id res chain seq x y z
N MET A 1 8.32 -13.38 1.15
CA MET A 1 9.66 -12.81 1.38
C MET A 1 9.87 -11.67 0.41
N LEU A 2 10.35 -10.52 0.88
CA LEU A 2 10.69 -9.37 0.05
C LEU A 2 12.21 -9.16 0.12
N GLU A 3 12.88 -9.35 -1.00
CA GLU A 3 14.34 -9.20 -1.14
C GLU A 3 14.62 -7.86 -1.83
N LEU A 4 15.45 -7.05 -1.23
CA LEU A 4 15.78 -5.70 -1.64
C LEU A 4 17.30 -5.55 -1.71
N ASP A 5 17.81 -5.26 -2.88
CA ASP A 5 19.21 -4.86 -3.10
C ASP A 5 19.22 -3.83 -4.22
N PHE A 6 19.06 -2.54 -3.87
CA PHE A 6 18.97 -1.48 -4.87
C PHE A 6 19.53 -0.15 -4.39
N THR A 7 19.88 0.68 -5.36
CA THR A 7 20.34 2.06 -5.15
C THR A 7 19.44 3.03 -5.91
N GLN A 8 19.08 4.13 -5.24
CA GLN A 8 18.29 5.21 -5.81
C GLN A 8 18.80 6.56 -5.35
N THR A 9 19.10 7.46 -6.29
CA THR A 9 19.49 8.83 -6.00
C THR A 9 18.27 9.71 -5.83
N LEU A 10 18.25 10.52 -4.78
CA LEU A 10 17.18 11.42 -4.38
C LEU A 10 17.75 12.84 -4.25
N GLY A 11 17.86 13.58 -5.35
CA GLY A 11 18.58 14.85 -5.36
C GLY A 11 20.06 14.66 -5.01
N SER A 12 20.49 15.25 -3.89
CA SER A 12 21.87 15.11 -3.37
C SER A 12 22.09 13.85 -2.51
N HIS A 13 21.04 13.09 -2.19
CA HIS A 13 21.14 11.91 -1.34
C HIS A 13 21.10 10.63 -2.15
N CYS A 14 21.81 9.60 -1.70
CA CYS A 14 21.80 8.27 -2.26
C CYS A 14 21.16 7.31 -1.25
N LEU A 15 20.02 6.73 -1.62
CA LEU A 15 19.36 5.68 -0.86
C LEU A 15 19.91 4.33 -1.33
N GLN A 16 20.62 3.64 -0.46
CA GLN A 16 21.14 2.30 -0.70
C GLN A 16 20.49 1.34 0.28
N ILE A 17 19.81 0.32 -0.23
CA ILE A 17 19.08 -0.67 0.55
C ILE A 17 19.60 -2.06 0.20
N ARG A 18 19.91 -2.84 1.24
CA ARG A 18 20.24 -4.27 1.12
C ARG A 18 19.62 -5.01 2.29
N GLU A 19 18.43 -5.54 2.07
CA GLU A 19 17.61 -6.14 3.14
C GLU A 19 16.75 -7.29 2.60
N THR A 20 16.44 -8.20 3.50
CA THR A 20 15.47 -9.27 3.26
C THR A 20 14.41 -9.23 4.35
N LEU A 21 13.17 -8.96 3.96
CA LEU A 21 12.04 -8.84 4.87
C LEU A 21 11.19 -10.12 4.86
N PRO A 22 10.58 -10.49 6.00
CA PRO A 22 9.80 -11.71 6.11
C PRO A 22 8.58 -11.72 5.16
N ALA A 23 8.08 -12.91 4.84
CA ALA A 23 6.92 -13.10 3.97
C ALA A 23 5.60 -12.71 4.63
N SER A 24 5.57 -12.65 5.95
CA SER A 24 4.36 -12.40 6.74
C SER A 24 4.65 -11.43 7.88
N GLY A 25 3.58 -10.88 8.45
CA GLY A 25 3.68 -9.93 9.55
C GLY A 25 3.76 -8.48 9.09
N ILE A 26 4.17 -7.61 9.99
CA ILE A 26 4.27 -6.17 9.76
C ILE A 26 5.72 -5.75 9.95
N THR A 27 6.30 -5.14 8.92
CA THR A 27 7.60 -4.48 9.00
C THR A 27 7.40 -2.97 9.04
N ALA A 28 7.91 -2.32 10.08
CA ALA A 28 7.85 -0.87 10.22
C ALA A 28 9.18 -0.24 9.82
N VAL A 29 9.12 0.79 8.99
CA VAL A 29 10.30 1.57 8.55
C VAL A 29 10.30 2.90 9.29
N PHE A 30 11.32 3.13 10.11
CA PHE A 30 11.50 4.34 10.88
C PHE A 30 12.67 5.18 10.32
N GLY A 31 12.58 6.48 10.54
CA GLY A 31 13.63 7.43 10.16
C GLY A 31 13.13 8.86 10.24
N VAL A 32 14.07 9.81 10.30
CA VAL A 32 13.76 11.24 10.32
C VAL A 32 13.01 11.67 9.06
N SER A 33 12.36 12.83 9.12
CA SER A 33 11.74 13.43 7.92
C SER A 33 12.83 13.64 6.84
N GLY A 34 12.49 13.30 5.59
CA GLY A 34 13.45 13.40 4.49
C GLY A 34 14.41 12.21 4.33
N ALA A 35 14.42 11.22 5.23
CA ALA A 35 15.29 10.02 5.13
C ALA A 35 15.01 9.10 3.92
N GLY A 36 14.04 9.43 3.07
CA GLY A 36 13.74 8.63 1.87
C GLY A 36 12.70 7.52 2.07
N LYS A 37 11.95 7.49 3.19
CA LYS A 37 10.92 6.44 3.46
C LYS A 37 9.90 6.30 2.34
N THR A 38 9.31 7.40 1.89
CA THR A 38 8.37 7.41 0.76
C THR A 38 9.03 6.95 -0.54
N SER A 39 10.28 7.33 -0.79
CA SER A 39 11.03 6.91 -1.98
C SER A 39 11.34 5.42 -1.96
N PHE A 40 11.65 4.86 -0.78
CA PHE A 40 11.80 3.42 -0.55
C PHE A 40 10.52 2.67 -0.94
N ILE A 41 9.37 3.10 -0.42
CA ILE A 41 8.07 2.51 -0.73
C ILE A 41 7.73 2.67 -2.23
N ASN A 42 8.02 3.83 -2.82
CA ASN A 42 7.78 4.10 -4.23
C ASN A 42 8.64 3.20 -5.15
N ALA A 43 9.87 2.88 -4.78
CA ALA A 43 10.71 1.95 -5.53
C ALA A 43 10.11 0.53 -5.51
N ILE A 44 9.64 0.06 -4.36
CA ILE A 44 9.00 -1.26 -4.23
C ILE A 44 7.70 -1.31 -5.03
N SER A 45 6.87 -0.28 -4.95
CA SER A 45 5.59 -0.22 -5.68
C SER A 45 5.74 -0.02 -7.19
N GLY A 46 6.93 0.40 -7.67
CA GLY A 46 7.19 0.69 -9.07
C GLY A 46 6.80 2.09 -9.52
N LEU A 47 6.44 2.98 -8.58
CA LEU A 47 6.18 4.40 -8.87
C LEU A 47 7.47 5.16 -9.19
N THR A 48 8.61 4.68 -8.70
CA THR A 48 9.93 5.15 -9.11
C THR A 48 10.80 3.96 -9.52
N ARG A 49 11.77 4.20 -10.39
CA ARG A 49 12.69 3.17 -10.87
C ARG A 49 14.04 3.34 -10.20
N PRO A 50 14.56 2.34 -9.49
CA PRO A 50 15.95 2.34 -8.99
C PRO A 50 16.96 2.47 -10.12
N GLN A 51 18.07 3.16 -9.87
CA GLN A 51 19.16 3.28 -10.84
C GLN A 51 19.94 1.97 -11.00
N ALA A 52 20.10 1.22 -9.91
CA ALA A 52 20.78 -0.06 -9.92
C ALA A 52 20.16 -1.02 -8.91
N GLY A 53 20.27 -2.32 -9.18
CA GLY A 53 19.91 -3.36 -8.24
C GLY A 53 18.63 -4.10 -8.59
N ARG A 54 18.13 -4.85 -7.60
CA ARG A 54 17.07 -5.86 -7.76
C ARG A 54 16.04 -5.77 -6.63
N ILE A 55 14.77 -6.01 -6.97
CA ILE A 55 13.64 -6.12 -6.03
C ILE A 55 12.88 -7.39 -6.39
N VAL A 56 12.70 -8.29 -5.40
CA VAL A 56 12.01 -9.57 -5.57
C VAL A 56 10.93 -9.71 -4.50
N LEU A 57 9.72 -10.05 -4.89
CA LEU A 57 8.61 -10.36 -3.99
C LEU A 57 8.17 -11.81 -4.20
N ASN A 58 8.26 -12.62 -3.15
CA ASN A 58 7.87 -14.04 -3.16
C ASN A 58 8.47 -14.82 -4.34
N GLY A 59 9.77 -14.60 -4.64
CA GLY A 59 10.49 -15.22 -5.76
C GLY A 59 10.24 -14.58 -7.12
N ARG A 60 9.27 -13.65 -7.23
CA ARG A 60 8.99 -12.92 -8.47
C ARG A 60 9.82 -11.64 -8.55
N VAL A 61 10.60 -11.50 -9.62
CA VAL A 61 11.41 -10.31 -9.88
C VAL A 61 10.49 -9.16 -10.28
N LEU A 62 10.46 -8.09 -9.48
CA LEU A 62 9.71 -6.86 -9.76
C LEU A 62 10.55 -5.82 -10.50
N ASN A 63 11.84 -5.77 -10.18
CA ASN A 63 12.84 -4.92 -10.81
C ASN A 63 14.19 -5.63 -10.81
N ASP A 64 14.90 -5.58 -11.92
CA ASP A 64 16.29 -6.01 -12.06
C ASP A 64 16.96 -5.18 -13.15
N THR A 65 17.86 -4.29 -12.75
CA THR A 65 18.50 -3.36 -13.69
C THR A 65 19.48 -4.05 -14.61
N ALA A 66 20.15 -5.13 -14.15
CA ALA A 66 21.09 -5.91 -14.95
C ALA A 66 20.35 -6.70 -16.06
N GLN A 67 19.18 -7.25 -15.74
CA GLN A 67 18.34 -7.98 -16.68
C GLN A 67 17.35 -7.09 -17.45
N ARG A 68 17.35 -5.79 -17.19
CA ARG A 68 16.40 -4.82 -17.76
C ARG A 68 14.93 -5.15 -17.48
N ILE A 69 14.65 -5.78 -16.33
CA ILE A 69 13.29 -6.07 -15.88
C ILE A 69 12.81 -4.89 -15.04
N CYS A 70 11.62 -4.37 -15.35
CA CYS A 70 10.92 -3.38 -14.53
C CYS A 70 9.41 -3.56 -14.74
N LEU A 71 8.77 -4.27 -13.82
CA LEU A 71 7.32 -4.46 -13.86
C LEU A 71 6.61 -3.13 -13.57
N ALA A 72 5.59 -2.83 -14.35
CA ALA A 72 4.70 -1.70 -14.08
C ALA A 72 3.95 -1.89 -12.73
N PRO A 73 3.55 -0.81 -12.04
CA PRO A 73 2.90 -0.90 -10.71
C PRO A 73 1.71 -1.87 -10.68
N GLU A 74 0.84 -1.84 -11.68
CA GLU A 74 -0.34 -2.70 -11.79
C GLU A 74 0.00 -4.19 -11.94
N GLN A 75 1.20 -4.52 -12.37
CA GLN A 75 1.68 -5.89 -12.51
C GLN A 75 2.31 -6.43 -11.23
N ARG A 76 2.61 -5.57 -10.25
CA ARG A 76 3.35 -5.97 -9.03
C ARG A 76 2.48 -6.65 -7.98
N ARG A 77 1.16 -6.60 -8.08
CA ARG A 77 0.20 -7.09 -7.08
C ARG A 77 0.45 -6.49 -5.69
N ILE A 78 0.75 -5.21 -5.64
CA ILE A 78 1.04 -4.44 -4.43
C ILE A 78 -0.11 -3.47 -4.19
N GLY A 79 -0.70 -3.54 -2.99
CA GLY A 79 -1.62 -2.51 -2.51
C GLY A 79 -0.81 -1.34 -1.96
N TYR A 80 -1.18 -0.11 -2.33
CA TYR A 80 -0.51 1.08 -1.82
C TYR A 80 -1.53 2.05 -1.22
N VAL A 81 -1.31 2.38 0.04
CA VAL A 81 -2.05 3.41 0.76
C VAL A 81 -1.15 4.61 0.96
N PHE A 82 -1.44 5.67 0.23
CA PHE A 82 -0.69 6.92 0.29
C PHE A 82 -1.00 7.71 1.57
N GLN A 83 -0.08 8.58 1.99
CA GLN A 83 -0.28 9.53 3.08
C GLN A 83 -1.56 10.36 2.88
N TYR A 84 -1.84 10.80 1.66
CA TYR A 84 -3.12 11.38 1.25
C TYR A 84 -3.93 10.30 0.50
N ALA A 85 -5.15 10.03 0.92
CA ALA A 85 -5.96 8.88 0.51
C ALA A 85 -6.16 8.69 -1.01
N ARG A 86 -5.94 9.72 -1.84
CA ARG A 86 -6.04 9.69 -3.33
C ARG A 86 -7.25 8.91 -3.83
N LEU A 87 -8.43 9.20 -3.26
CA LEU A 87 -9.69 8.61 -3.73
C LEU A 87 -10.12 9.27 -5.05
N PHE A 88 -10.82 8.50 -5.88
CA PHE A 88 -11.43 9.01 -7.11
C PHE A 88 -12.58 9.94 -6.74
N PRO A 89 -12.50 11.26 -7.01
CA PRO A 89 -13.46 12.23 -6.51
C PRO A 89 -14.86 12.08 -7.13
N HIS A 90 -14.95 11.52 -8.33
CA HIS A 90 -16.18 11.30 -9.08
C HIS A 90 -16.87 9.96 -8.76
N TYR A 91 -16.23 9.06 -8.00
CA TYR A 91 -16.82 7.84 -7.51
C TYR A 91 -17.28 7.99 -6.06
N LYS A 92 -18.47 7.47 -5.75
CA LYS A 92 -18.90 7.23 -4.38
C LYS A 92 -17.92 6.29 -3.66
N VAL A 93 -17.98 6.21 -2.34
CA VAL A 93 -17.15 5.29 -1.54
C VAL A 93 -17.26 3.85 -2.08
N ARG A 94 -18.47 3.36 -2.32
CA ARG A 94 -18.70 2.02 -2.92
C ARG A 94 -17.91 1.85 -4.22
N GLY A 95 -18.00 2.77 -5.13
CA GLY A 95 -17.26 2.72 -6.41
C GLY A 95 -15.75 2.78 -6.24
N ASN A 96 -15.25 3.57 -5.26
CA ASN A 96 -13.83 3.57 -4.90
C ASN A 96 -13.36 2.21 -4.40
N LEU A 97 -14.15 1.55 -3.54
CA LEU A 97 -13.84 0.23 -2.98
C LEU A 97 -13.86 -0.87 -4.06
N GLN A 98 -14.81 -0.81 -4.97
CA GLN A 98 -14.97 -1.81 -6.04
C GLN A 98 -13.97 -1.62 -7.18
N TYR A 99 -13.30 -0.46 -7.25
CA TYR A 99 -12.31 -0.20 -8.29
C TYR A 99 -11.08 -1.10 -8.10
N GLY A 100 -10.87 -1.98 -9.08
CA GLY A 100 -9.78 -2.95 -9.04
C GLY A 100 -9.99 -4.11 -8.05
N MET A 101 -11.19 -4.26 -7.48
CA MET A 101 -11.51 -5.34 -6.55
C MET A 101 -11.32 -6.70 -7.22
N ALA A 102 -10.55 -7.57 -6.58
CA ALA A 102 -10.35 -8.95 -7.02
C ALA A 102 -11.64 -9.78 -6.87
N LYS A 103 -11.91 -10.69 -7.81
CA LYS A 103 -13.08 -11.57 -7.76
C LYS A 103 -13.15 -12.39 -6.46
N SER A 104 -12.00 -12.82 -5.93
CA SER A 104 -11.88 -13.54 -4.66
C SER A 104 -12.34 -12.72 -3.44
N MET A 105 -12.33 -11.38 -3.54
CA MET A 105 -12.70 -10.49 -2.44
C MET A 105 -14.19 -10.10 -2.41
N VAL A 106 -14.98 -10.52 -3.38
CA VAL A 106 -16.41 -10.17 -3.44
C VAL A 106 -17.15 -10.63 -2.20
N SER A 107 -16.94 -11.87 -1.73
CA SER A 107 -17.54 -12.41 -0.51
C SER A 107 -17.03 -11.77 0.79
N GLN A 108 -15.90 -11.08 0.74
CA GLN A 108 -15.31 -10.40 1.90
C GLN A 108 -15.66 -8.90 1.96
N PHE A 109 -16.35 -8.38 0.94
CA PHE A 109 -16.62 -6.94 0.81
C PHE A 109 -17.35 -6.38 2.04
N ASP A 110 -18.50 -6.96 2.40
CA ASP A 110 -19.32 -6.45 3.51
C ASP A 110 -18.58 -6.58 4.85
N LYS A 111 -17.91 -7.71 5.08
CA LYS A 111 -17.09 -7.91 6.27
C LYS A 111 -15.98 -6.87 6.42
N LEU A 112 -15.32 -6.51 5.31
CA LEU A 112 -14.28 -5.49 5.32
C LEU A 112 -14.86 -4.09 5.53
N VAL A 113 -16.00 -3.80 4.91
CA VAL A 113 -16.73 -2.54 5.08
C VAL A 113 -17.14 -2.32 6.55
N ASP A 114 -17.67 -3.37 7.20
CA ASP A 114 -18.05 -3.33 8.62
C ASP A 114 -16.83 -3.14 9.53
N LEU A 115 -15.77 -3.92 9.30
CA LEU A 115 -14.53 -3.81 10.06
C LEU A 115 -13.93 -2.40 10.02
N LEU A 116 -13.94 -1.77 8.84
CA LEU A 116 -13.44 -0.42 8.65
C LEU A 116 -14.41 0.65 9.18
N GLY A 117 -15.64 0.27 9.56
CA GLY A 117 -16.68 1.19 10.01
C GLY A 117 -17.07 2.21 8.93
N ILE A 118 -17.12 1.79 7.68
CA ILE A 118 -17.42 2.65 6.52
C ILE A 118 -18.77 2.34 5.85
N ALA A 119 -19.55 1.41 6.39
CA ALA A 119 -20.89 1.06 5.87
C ALA A 119 -21.79 2.30 5.66
N PRO A 120 -21.92 3.23 6.63
CA PRO A 120 -22.75 4.42 6.47
C PRO A 120 -22.24 5.43 5.44
N LEU A 121 -21.02 5.20 4.92
CA LEU A 121 -20.34 6.12 4.01
C LEU A 121 -20.44 5.70 2.55
N LEU A 122 -20.92 4.49 2.27
CA LEU A 122 -20.84 3.84 0.95
C LEU A 122 -21.41 4.70 -0.19
N ASP A 123 -22.47 5.47 0.09
CA ASP A 123 -23.13 6.31 -0.90
C ASP A 123 -22.62 7.77 -0.93
N ARG A 124 -21.64 8.10 -0.08
CA ARG A 124 -21.04 9.44 -0.06
C ARG A 124 -19.94 9.60 -1.10
N LEU A 125 -19.77 10.85 -1.56
CA LEU A 125 -18.59 11.23 -2.36
C LEU A 125 -17.41 11.57 -1.44
N PRO A 126 -16.15 11.36 -1.89
CA PRO A 126 -14.96 11.64 -1.10
C PRO A 126 -14.88 13.06 -0.53
N GLY A 127 -15.40 14.06 -1.25
CA GLY A 127 -15.45 15.44 -0.77
C GLY A 127 -16.24 15.65 0.53
N ARG A 128 -17.14 14.72 0.88
CA ARG A 128 -17.97 14.77 2.09
C ARG A 128 -17.41 13.90 3.24
N LEU A 129 -16.20 13.41 3.11
CA LEU A 129 -15.55 12.55 4.10
C LEU A 129 -14.49 13.33 4.88
N SER A 130 -14.37 13.05 6.17
CA SER A 130 -13.22 13.47 6.99
C SER A 130 -11.93 12.81 6.53
N GLY A 131 -10.77 13.33 6.97
CA GLY A 131 -9.46 12.75 6.64
C GLY A 131 -9.34 11.26 7.06
N GLY A 132 -9.79 10.92 8.27
CA GLY A 132 -9.79 9.56 8.77
C GLY A 132 -10.74 8.63 8.00
N GLU A 133 -11.92 9.11 7.59
CA GLU A 133 -12.84 8.34 6.74
C GLU A 133 -12.23 8.07 5.36
N LYS A 134 -11.61 9.08 4.73
CA LYS A 134 -10.89 8.92 3.46
C LYS A 134 -9.80 7.87 3.57
N GLN A 135 -9.05 7.87 4.67
CA GLN A 135 -7.95 6.93 4.88
C GLN A 135 -8.48 5.51 5.03
N ARG A 136 -9.56 5.28 5.80
CA ARG A 136 -10.19 3.96 5.92
C ARG A 136 -10.70 3.44 4.57
N VAL A 137 -11.31 4.30 3.75
CA VAL A 137 -11.73 3.92 2.39
C VAL A 137 -10.54 3.57 1.51
N ALA A 138 -9.42 4.31 1.60
CA ALA A 138 -8.20 4.01 0.85
C ALA A 138 -7.58 2.66 1.26
N ILE A 139 -7.57 2.35 2.56
CA ILE A 139 -7.14 1.04 3.08
C ILE A 139 -8.05 -0.07 2.53
N GLY A 140 -9.37 0.11 2.63
CA GLY A 140 -10.35 -0.85 2.11
C GLY A 140 -10.17 -1.11 0.61
N ARG A 141 -9.97 -0.05 -0.18
CA ARG A 141 -9.70 -0.17 -1.61
C ARG A 141 -8.43 -0.97 -1.90
N ALA A 142 -7.35 -0.70 -1.17
CA ALA A 142 -6.10 -1.42 -1.35
C ALA A 142 -6.22 -2.90 -0.95
N LEU A 143 -6.91 -3.22 0.15
CA LEU A 143 -7.12 -4.61 0.60
C LEU A 143 -8.00 -5.41 -0.37
N LEU A 144 -9.04 -4.78 -0.95
CA LEU A 144 -9.95 -5.43 -1.89
C LEU A 144 -9.28 -5.82 -3.22
N THR A 145 -8.09 -5.33 -3.53
CA THR A 145 -7.31 -5.82 -4.68
C THR A 145 -6.65 -7.18 -4.42
N ALA A 146 -6.76 -7.76 -3.22
CA ALA A 146 -6.07 -8.98 -2.77
C ALA A 146 -4.55 -8.91 -3.03
N PRO A 147 -3.84 -7.91 -2.48
CA PRO A 147 -2.43 -7.71 -2.76
C PRO A 147 -1.56 -8.75 -2.04
N GLU A 148 -0.42 -9.11 -2.66
CA GLU A 148 0.63 -9.94 -2.02
C GLU A 148 1.47 -9.15 -0.99
N LEU A 149 1.51 -7.82 -1.12
CA LEU A 149 2.18 -6.90 -0.21
C LEU A 149 1.35 -5.62 -0.09
N LEU A 150 1.14 -5.15 1.13
CA LEU A 150 0.50 -3.87 1.40
C LEU A 150 1.55 -2.86 1.88
N LEU A 151 1.71 -1.77 1.13
CA LEU A 151 2.57 -0.65 1.48
C LEU A 151 1.72 0.48 2.06
N LEU A 152 2.13 0.98 3.20
CA LEU A 152 1.42 2.04 3.93
C LEU A 152 2.38 3.21 4.17
N ASP A 153 2.11 4.36 3.56
CA ASP A 153 2.90 5.58 3.73
C ASP A 153 2.22 6.50 4.74
N GLU A 154 2.69 6.51 5.98
CA GLU A 154 2.14 7.25 7.11
C GLU A 154 0.60 7.10 7.30
N PRO A 155 0.03 5.88 7.16
CA PRO A 155 -1.42 5.68 7.07
C PRO A 155 -2.17 6.01 8.36
N LEU A 156 -1.43 6.10 9.46
CA LEU A 156 -2.01 6.17 10.79
C LEU A 156 -2.00 7.59 11.38
N ALA A 157 -1.50 8.58 10.64
CA ALA A 157 -1.48 9.97 11.12
C ALA A 157 -2.89 10.52 11.44
N SER A 158 -3.91 10.00 10.74
CA SER A 158 -5.31 10.44 10.85
C SER A 158 -6.25 9.43 11.55
N LEU A 159 -5.73 8.34 12.11
CA LEU A 159 -6.51 7.32 12.82
C LEU A 159 -6.28 7.39 14.34
N ASP A 160 -7.35 7.20 15.11
CA ASP A 160 -7.27 7.06 16.56
C ASP A 160 -6.63 5.71 17.00
N ILE A 161 -6.11 5.67 18.22
CA ILE A 161 -5.35 4.52 18.75
C ILE A 161 -6.17 3.22 18.76
N PRO A 162 -7.46 3.18 19.16
CA PRO A 162 -8.26 1.96 19.14
C PRO A 162 -8.34 1.35 17.75
N ARG A 163 -8.63 2.15 16.72
CA ARG A 163 -8.77 1.67 15.34
C ARG A 163 -7.44 1.25 14.70
N LYS A 164 -6.33 1.88 15.13
CA LYS A 164 -4.99 1.39 14.74
C LYS A 164 -4.78 -0.06 15.15
N ARG A 165 -5.19 -0.42 16.38
CA ARG A 165 -5.04 -1.78 16.93
C ARG A 165 -5.93 -2.80 16.23
N GLU A 166 -7.10 -2.41 15.76
CA GLU A 166 -8.03 -3.28 15.04
C GLU A 166 -7.59 -3.55 13.60
N LEU A 167 -6.97 -2.56 12.95
CA LEU A 167 -6.55 -2.66 11.54
C LEU A 167 -5.21 -3.36 11.34
N LEU A 168 -4.28 -3.23 12.29
CA LEU A 168 -2.95 -3.83 12.21
C LEU A 168 -2.94 -5.37 12.06
N PRO A 169 -3.84 -6.15 12.71
CA PRO A 169 -3.89 -7.60 12.53
C PRO A 169 -4.60 -8.06 11.25
N TYR A 170 -5.27 -7.15 10.52
CA TYR A 170 -6.15 -7.55 9.42
C TYR A 170 -5.44 -8.14 8.20
N PRO A 171 -4.28 -7.62 7.76
CA PRO A 171 -3.51 -8.26 6.69
C PRO A 171 -3.09 -9.70 7.02
N GLN A 172 -2.93 -10.03 8.32
CA GLN A 172 -2.57 -11.38 8.78
C GLN A 172 -3.76 -12.35 8.79
N ARG A 173 -4.99 -11.85 8.80
CA ARG A 173 -6.22 -12.67 8.81
C ARG A 173 -6.78 -12.95 7.42
N LEU A 174 -6.20 -12.32 6.38
CA LEU A 174 -6.56 -12.54 4.98
C LEU A 174 -5.59 -13.49 4.27
N ALA A 175 -4.49 -13.85 4.91
CA ALA A 175 -3.56 -14.88 4.48
C ALA A 175 -3.93 -16.23 5.11
#